data_440bf91c3b407df12cd8cd81d24a6bf4
#
_entry.id   440bf91c3b407df12cd8cd81d24a6bf4
#
_cell.length_a   1.000
_cell.length_b   1.000
_cell.length_c   1.000
_cell.angle_alpha   90.00
_cell.angle_beta   90.00
_cell.angle_gamma   90.00
#
_symmetry.space_group_name_H-M   'P 1'
#
loop_
_entity.id
_entity.type
_entity.pdbx_description
1 polymer ?
#
loop_
_entity_poly.entity_id
_entity_poly.type
_entity_poly.pdbx_seq_one_letter_code
_entity_poly.pdbx_strand_id
1 'polypeptide(L)'
;MALSEFQSSILRLLAKNRRTAAGSYVAGGLALNHSIGTPRLSRDIDIFSDSIKAMQTSWKLDYESLVGYGYTVKVIREIRTFIEAEVIKNGERTEIQWGADSAFRFFPLCEDEITGFTLHPIDLAANKLSALVGRTEPRD
;
A
#
# COMPACT_ATOMS: atom_id res chain seq x y z
N MET A 1 14.57 7.93 6.65
CA MET A 1 13.22 7.40 6.60
C MET A 1 12.85 6.97 5.19
N ALA A 2 12.20 5.83 5.05
CA ALA A 2 11.87 5.29 3.73
C ALA A 2 10.73 6.01 3.02
N LEU A 3 9.92 6.78 3.76
CA LEU A 3 8.80 7.51 3.21
C LEU A 3 9.16 8.95 2.88
N SER A 4 8.76 9.43 1.69
CA SER A 4 8.78 10.84 1.40
C SER A 4 7.66 11.54 2.19
N GLU A 5 7.74 12.85 2.35
CA GLU A 5 6.65 13.60 2.98
C GLU A 5 5.36 13.50 2.19
N PHE A 6 5.46 13.49 0.87
CA PHE A 6 4.31 13.32 -0.01
C PHE A 6 3.62 11.99 0.22
N GLN A 7 4.39 10.90 0.26
CA GLN A 7 3.86 9.56 0.54
C GLN A 7 3.27 9.47 1.95
N SER A 8 3.94 10.03 2.94
CA SER A 8 3.43 10.06 4.31
C SER A 8 2.10 10.80 4.42
N SER A 9 1.96 11.92 3.73
CA SER A 9 0.71 12.68 3.72
C SER A 9 -0.44 11.86 3.14
N ILE A 10 -0.18 11.16 2.04
CA ILE A 10 -1.18 10.29 1.41
C ILE A 10 -1.56 9.15 2.36
N LEU A 11 -0.57 8.47 2.91
CA LEU A 11 -0.82 7.33 3.80
C LEU A 11 -1.60 7.74 5.04
N ARG A 12 -1.28 8.88 5.64
CA ARG A 12 -2.01 9.40 6.80
C ARG A 12 -3.46 9.74 6.45
N LEU A 13 -3.68 10.31 5.27
CA LEU A 13 -5.03 10.59 4.78
C LEU A 13 -5.83 9.30 4.63
N LEU A 14 -5.23 8.26 4.07
CA LEU A 14 -5.89 7.00 3.81
C LEU A 14 -5.94 6.07 5.03
N ALA A 15 -5.17 6.34 6.06
CA ALA A 15 -5.10 5.50 7.26
C ALA A 15 -6.47 5.31 7.93
N LYS A 16 -7.30 6.35 7.94
CA LYS A 16 -8.65 6.25 8.50
C LYS A 16 -9.49 5.20 7.76
N ASN A 17 -9.28 5.07 6.45
CA ASN A 17 -10.01 4.08 5.65
C ASN A 17 -9.56 2.66 6.01
N ARG A 18 -8.26 2.48 6.33
CA ARG A 18 -7.76 1.19 6.81
C ARG A 18 -8.39 0.81 8.15
N ARG A 19 -8.60 1.80 9.01
CA ARG A 19 -9.16 1.57 10.35
C ARG A 19 -10.67 1.35 10.34
N THR A 20 -11.40 1.99 9.42
CA THR A 20 -12.85 1.91 9.37
C THR A 20 -13.37 0.80 8.47
N ALA A 21 -12.65 0.47 7.40
CA ALA A 21 -13.01 -0.59 6.47
C ALA A 21 -12.05 -1.76 6.66
N ALA A 22 -12.49 -2.78 7.37
CA ALA A 22 -11.67 -3.96 7.63
C ALA A 22 -11.25 -4.66 6.33
N GLY A 23 -10.07 -5.28 6.36
CA GLY A 23 -9.61 -6.13 5.28
C GLY A 23 -8.59 -5.52 4.33
N SER A 24 -8.13 -4.28 4.57
CA SER A 24 -7.05 -3.69 3.78
C SER A 24 -5.89 -3.26 4.66
N TYR A 25 -4.69 -3.33 4.10
CA TYR A 25 -3.46 -3.02 4.82
C TYR A 25 -2.36 -2.63 3.84
N VAL A 26 -1.39 -1.86 4.32
CA VAL A 26 -0.23 -1.47 3.53
C VAL A 26 0.83 -2.56 3.61
N ALA A 27 1.39 -2.92 2.48
CA ALA A 27 2.40 -3.98 2.38
C ALA A 27 3.47 -3.58 1.37
N GLY A 28 4.26 -4.54 0.90
CA GLY A 28 5.29 -4.34 -0.11
C GLY A 28 6.55 -3.70 0.43
N GLY A 29 7.40 -3.26 -0.50
CA GLY A 29 8.73 -2.73 -0.16
C GLY A 29 8.70 -1.47 0.68
N LEU A 30 7.73 -0.58 0.43
CA LEU A 30 7.59 0.65 1.19
C LEU A 30 7.27 0.36 2.66
N ALA A 31 6.30 -0.54 2.91
CA ALA A 31 5.93 -0.91 4.28
C ALA A 31 7.10 -1.60 5.00
N LEU A 32 7.80 -2.49 4.32
CA LEU A 32 8.97 -3.16 4.88
C LEU A 32 10.06 -2.15 5.27
N ASN A 33 10.40 -1.25 4.35
CA ASN A 33 11.42 -0.25 4.59
C ASN A 33 11.05 0.68 5.75
N HIS A 34 9.78 1.07 5.84
CA HIS A 34 9.28 1.88 6.95
C HIS A 34 9.40 1.13 8.28
N SER A 35 8.99 -0.14 8.32
CA SER A 35 9.01 -0.97 9.53
C SER A 35 10.41 -1.17 10.10
N ILE A 36 11.39 -1.39 9.24
CA ILE A 36 12.78 -1.65 9.68
C ILE A 36 13.65 -0.40 9.69
N GLY A 37 13.09 0.76 9.32
CA GLY A 37 13.78 2.03 9.41
C GLY A 37 14.93 2.21 8.43
N THR A 38 14.89 1.56 7.28
CA THR A 38 15.95 1.74 6.27
C THR A 38 15.81 3.11 5.60
N PRO A 39 16.91 3.71 5.14
CA PRO A 39 16.85 4.99 4.42
C PRO A 39 16.41 4.85 2.97
N ARG A 40 16.22 3.65 2.47
CA ARG A 40 15.81 3.42 1.08
C ARG A 40 14.41 3.93 0.83
N LEU A 41 14.24 4.76 -0.21
CA LEU A 41 12.94 5.25 -0.64
C LEU A 41 12.28 4.24 -1.57
N SER A 42 10.98 4.07 -1.40
CA SER A 42 10.15 3.26 -2.29
C SER A 42 9.33 4.18 -3.18
N ARG A 43 9.13 3.77 -4.44
CA ARG A 43 8.34 4.55 -5.39
C ARG A 43 6.85 4.32 -5.24
N ASP A 44 6.48 3.14 -4.81
CA ASP A 44 5.10 2.66 -4.86
C ASP A 44 4.56 2.42 -3.47
N ILE A 45 3.28 2.68 -3.32
CA ILE A 45 2.52 2.31 -2.14
C ILE A 45 1.67 1.10 -2.54
N ASP A 46 1.81 -0.01 -1.80
CA ASP A 46 1.07 -1.22 -2.05
C ASP A 46 0.01 -1.41 -0.96
N ILE A 47 -1.26 -1.43 -1.36
CA ILE A 47 -2.38 -1.67 -0.47
C ILE A 47 -3.01 -2.99 -0.88
N PHE A 48 -3.02 -3.95 0.03
CA PHE A 48 -3.63 -5.25 -0.20
C PHE A 48 -4.91 -5.41 0.58
N SER A 49 -5.79 -6.22 0.04
CA SER A 49 -7.04 -6.61 0.69
C SER A 49 -7.23 -8.12 0.54
N ASP A 50 -7.89 -8.73 1.53
CA ASP A 50 -8.02 -10.18 1.58
C ASP A 50 -9.04 -10.74 0.58
N SER A 51 -9.85 -9.89 -0.03
CA SER A 51 -10.83 -10.30 -1.03
C SER A 51 -11.01 -9.23 -2.10
N ILE A 52 -11.60 -9.63 -3.23
CA ILE A 52 -11.91 -8.68 -4.31
C ILE A 52 -12.88 -7.60 -3.81
N LYS A 53 -13.89 -8.00 -3.05
CA LYS A 53 -14.86 -7.06 -2.51
C LYS A 53 -14.20 -6.04 -1.58
N ALA A 54 -13.33 -6.50 -0.70
CA ALA A 54 -12.58 -5.62 0.20
C ALA A 54 -11.68 -4.67 -0.58
N MET A 55 -11.04 -5.15 -1.64
CA MET A 55 -10.22 -4.32 -2.50
C MET A 55 -11.04 -3.22 -3.19
N GLN A 56 -12.20 -3.58 -3.73
CA GLN A 56 -13.07 -2.61 -4.40
C GLN A 56 -13.57 -1.54 -3.41
N THR A 57 -13.92 -1.94 -2.20
CA THR A 57 -14.33 -1.01 -1.16
C THR A 57 -13.17 -0.08 -0.77
N SER A 58 -11.99 -0.64 -0.58
CA SER A 58 -10.77 0.11 -0.25
C SER A 58 -10.42 1.12 -1.35
N TRP A 59 -10.43 0.68 -2.60
CA TRP A 59 -10.18 1.55 -3.74
C TRP A 59 -11.17 2.71 -3.80
N LYS A 60 -12.45 2.42 -3.65
CA LYS A 60 -13.49 3.45 -3.72
C LYS A 60 -13.32 4.51 -2.62
N LEU A 61 -13.12 4.07 -1.39
CA LEU A 61 -12.93 4.99 -0.26
C LEU A 61 -11.66 5.82 -0.44
N ASP A 62 -10.58 5.19 -0.87
CA ASP A 62 -9.31 5.87 -1.07
C ASP A 62 -9.39 6.88 -2.21
N TYR A 63 -10.03 6.51 -3.30
CA TYR A 63 -10.24 7.42 -4.44
C TYR A 63 -11.03 8.66 -4.00
N GLU A 64 -12.13 8.47 -3.30
CA GLU A 64 -12.96 9.57 -2.81
C GLU A 64 -12.18 10.48 -1.86
N SER A 65 -11.37 9.89 -0.96
CA SER A 65 -10.54 10.68 -0.04
C SER A 65 -9.49 11.50 -0.79
N LEU A 66 -8.80 10.88 -1.74
CA LEU A 66 -7.76 11.57 -2.51
C LEU A 66 -8.34 12.72 -3.31
N VAL A 67 -9.40 12.49 -4.06
CA VAL A 67 -10.04 13.54 -4.86
C VAL A 67 -10.57 14.65 -3.97
N GLY A 68 -11.18 14.29 -2.84
CA GLY A 68 -11.71 15.26 -1.89
C GLY A 68 -10.66 16.20 -1.29
N TYR A 69 -9.42 15.76 -1.21
CA TYR A 69 -8.30 16.56 -0.70
C TYR A 69 -7.43 17.17 -1.80
N GLY A 70 -7.91 17.17 -3.03
CA GLY A 70 -7.27 17.88 -4.12
C GLY A 70 -6.21 17.11 -4.88
N TYR A 71 -6.08 15.81 -4.66
CA TYR A 71 -5.18 14.98 -5.44
C TYR A 71 -5.82 14.62 -6.78
N THR A 72 -5.00 14.55 -7.82
CA THR A 72 -5.40 14.01 -9.12
C THR A 72 -5.03 12.53 -9.14
N VAL A 73 -6.00 11.70 -9.49
CA VAL A 73 -5.82 10.25 -9.56
C VAL A 73 -5.98 9.79 -11.00
N LYS A 74 -4.91 9.25 -11.57
CA LYS A 74 -4.91 8.73 -12.95
C LYS A 74 -4.79 7.22 -12.91
N VAL A 75 -5.85 6.52 -13.26
CA VAL A 75 -5.82 5.06 -13.33
C VAL A 75 -4.95 4.63 -14.50
N ILE A 76 -3.91 3.86 -14.21
CA ILE A 76 -2.97 3.34 -15.21
C ILE A 76 -3.43 1.98 -15.70
N ARG A 77 -3.88 1.13 -14.77
CA ARG A 77 -4.36 -0.20 -15.09
C ARG A 77 -5.44 -0.62 -14.10
N GLU A 78 -6.46 -1.25 -14.63
CA GLU A 78 -7.56 -1.76 -13.82
C GLU A 78 -7.99 -3.12 -14.34
N ILE A 79 -7.83 -4.14 -13.51
CA ILE A 79 -8.36 -5.46 -13.74
C ILE A 79 -9.15 -5.88 -12.50
N ARG A 80 -9.82 -7.01 -12.56
CA ARG A 80 -10.71 -7.45 -11.49
C ARG A 80 -10.05 -7.53 -10.12
N THR A 81 -8.77 -7.91 -10.06
CA THR A 81 -8.05 -8.14 -8.81
C THR A 81 -6.97 -7.10 -8.51
N PHE A 82 -6.87 -6.07 -9.35
CA PHE A 82 -5.75 -5.15 -9.24
C PHE A 82 -6.07 -3.80 -9.88
N ILE A 83 -5.78 -2.73 -9.16
CA ILE A 83 -5.90 -1.37 -9.68
C ILE A 83 -4.60 -0.63 -9.39
N GLU A 84 -4.07 0.03 -10.41
CA GLU A 84 -2.87 0.83 -10.30
C GLU A 84 -3.18 2.25 -10.76
N ALA A 85 -2.80 3.23 -9.95
CA ALA A 85 -3.04 4.62 -10.27
C ALA A 85 -1.85 5.49 -9.90
N GLU A 86 -1.66 6.56 -10.68
CA GLU A 86 -0.73 7.61 -10.34
C GLU A 86 -1.48 8.70 -9.58
N VAL A 87 -0.93 9.13 -8.46
CA VAL A 87 -1.51 10.16 -7.59
C VAL A 87 -0.61 11.38 -7.63
N ILE A 88 -1.18 12.52 -7.97
CA ILE A 88 -0.43 13.75 -8.25
C ILE A 88 -1.03 14.91 -7.48
N LYS A 89 -0.17 15.73 -6.90
CA LYS A 89 -0.57 17.01 -6.31
C LYS A 89 0.63 17.95 -6.25
N ASN A 90 0.44 19.18 -6.72
CA ASN A 90 1.48 20.23 -6.68
C ASN A 90 2.80 19.80 -7.32
N GLY A 91 2.73 19.05 -8.43
CA GLY A 91 3.92 18.60 -9.14
C GLY A 91 4.58 17.36 -8.57
N GLU A 92 4.16 16.90 -7.41
CA GLU A 92 4.66 15.66 -6.83
C GLU A 92 3.77 14.48 -7.21
N ARG A 93 4.35 13.29 -7.33
CA ARG A 93 3.63 12.09 -7.74
C ARG A 93 4.13 10.85 -7.05
N THR A 94 3.24 9.89 -6.88
CA THR A 94 3.58 8.53 -6.47
C THR A 94 2.58 7.57 -7.12
N GLU A 95 2.94 6.31 -7.22
CA GLU A 95 2.02 5.28 -7.68
C GLU A 95 1.45 4.52 -6.48
N ILE A 96 0.17 4.21 -6.55
CA ILE A 96 -0.50 3.36 -5.57
C ILE A 96 -1.09 2.17 -6.29
N GLN A 97 -0.92 0.99 -5.71
CA GLN A 97 -1.46 -0.26 -6.23
C GLN A 97 -2.40 -0.84 -5.17
N TRP A 98 -3.62 -1.16 -5.60
CA TRP A 98 -4.61 -1.87 -4.77
C TRP A 98 -4.75 -3.27 -5.32
N GLY A 99 -4.46 -4.27 -4.50
CA GLY A 99 -4.50 -5.66 -4.92
C GLY A 99 -5.39 -6.50 -4.02
N ALA A 100 -6.11 -7.43 -4.61
CA ALA A 100 -6.84 -8.45 -3.89
C ALA A 100 -5.95 -9.69 -3.81
N ASP A 101 -5.24 -9.83 -2.72
CA ASP A 101 -4.35 -10.97 -2.51
C ASP A 101 -4.29 -11.28 -1.02
N SER A 102 -4.58 -12.53 -0.70
CA SER A 102 -4.53 -13.01 0.67
C SER A 102 -3.10 -13.36 1.02
N ALA A 103 -2.34 -12.38 1.48
CA ALA A 103 -0.97 -12.63 1.90
C ALA A 103 -0.96 -13.58 3.11
N PHE A 104 -0.09 -14.57 3.06
CA PHE A 104 0.09 -15.48 4.19
C PHE A 104 0.61 -14.70 5.40
N ARG A 105 -0.01 -14.91 6.55
CA ARG A 105 0.35 -14.21 7.78
C ARG A 105 0.54 -15.18 8.92
N PHE A 106 1.67 -15.04 9.63
CA PHE A 106 1.92 -15.71 10.89
C PHE A 106 1.40 -14.91 12.08
N PHE A 107 1.33 -13.58 11.92
CA PHE A 107 1.00 -12.65 13.00
C PHE A 107 -0.18 -11.77 12.59
N PRO A 108 -0.93 -11.23 13.57
CA PRO A 108 -1.98 -10.25 13.27
C PRO A 108 -1.40 -9.01 12.58
N LEU A 109 -2.27 -8.29 11.86
CA LEU A 109 -1.91 -6.99 11.31
C LEU A 109 -1.50 -6.05 12.45
N CYS A 110 -0.50 -5.21 12.18
CA CYS A 110 -0.06 -4.22 13.13
C CYS A 110 -0.74 -2.89 12.84
N GLU A 111 -1.24 -2.24 13.88
CA GLU A 111 -1.73 -0.89 13.76
C GLU A 111 -0.54 0.06 13.66
N ASP A 112 -0.60 1.00 12.74
CA ASP A 112 0.46 1.99 12.53
C ASP A 112 -0.17 3.35 12.33
N GLU A 113 0.45 4.37 12.93
CA GLU A 113 -0.09 5.72 12.89
C GLU A 113 -0.12 6.31 11.48
N ILE A 114 0.87 5.97 10.67
CA ILE A 114 1.00 6.51 9.31
C ILE A 114 0.19 5.68 8.31
N THR A 115 0.31 4.36 8.36
CA THR A 115 -0.29 3.47 7.36
C THR A 115 -1.69 2.99 7.72
N GLY A 116 -2.09 3.12 8.96
CA GLY A 116 -3.32 2.56 9.50
C GLY A 116 -3.13 1.12 9.94
N PHE A 117 -3.03 0.22 8.99
CA PHE A 117 -2.69 -1.17 9.23
C PHE A 117 -1.62 -1.64 8.26
N THR A 118 -0.70 -2.43 8.75
CA THR A 118 0.36 -3.03 7.94
C THR A 118 0.61 -4.45 8.41
N LEU A 119 1.27 -5.26 7.59
CA LEU A 119 1.72 -6.57 8.01
C LEU A 119 2.77 -6.44 9.11
N HIS A 120 2.80 -7.42 10.00
CA HIS A 120 3.89 -7.55 10.98
C HIS A 120 5.24 -7.58 10.24
N PRO A 121 6.30 -6.96 10.77
CA PRO A 121 7.59 -6.92 10.09
C PRO A 121 8.12 -8.29 9.65
N ILE A 122 7.88 -9.34 10.45
CA ILE A 122 8.29 -10.70 10.08
C ILE A 122 7.51 -11.18 8.86
N ASP A 123 6.22 -10.92 8.79
CA ASP A 123 5.40 -11.30 7.64
C ASP A 123 5.78 -10.50 6.39
N LEU A 124 6.10 -9.22 6.53
CA LEU A 124 6.61 -8.41 5.43
C LEU A 124 7.90 -9.00 4.85
N ALA A 125 8.84 -9.35 5.73
CA ALA A 125 10.11 -9.94 5.33
C ALA A 125 9.90 -11.31 4.68
N ALA A 126 9.04 -12.15 5.23
CA ALA A 126 8.76 -13.47 4.70
C ALA A 126 8.13 -13.40 3.30
N ASN A 127 7.18 -12.48 3.10
CA ASN A 127 6.54 -12.28 1.80
C ASN A 127 7.52 -11.74 0.76
N LYS A 128 8.38 -10.83 1.15
CA LYS A 128 9.45 -10.32 0.27
C LYS A 128 10.40 -11.44 -0.15
N LEU A 129 10.82 -12.26 0.79
CA LEU A 129 11.72 -13.39 0.51
C LEU A 129 11.05 -14.40 -0.42
N SER A 130 9.79 -14.73 -0.19
CA SER A 130 9.04 -15.64 -1.06
C SER A 130 8.92 -15.10 -2.48
N ALA A 131 8.70 -13.81 -2.64
CA ALA A 131 8.64 -13.17 -3.95
C ALA A 131 9.99 -13.26 -4.67
N LEU A 132 11.10 -13.06 -3.96
CA LEU A 132 12.43 -13.16 -4.54
C LEU A 132 12.75 -14.59 -4.98
N VAL A 133 12.41 -15.57 -4.16
CA VAL A 133 12.66 -16.98 -4.47
C VAL A 133 11.83 -17.44 -5.68
N GLY A 134 10.61 -16.93 -5.83
CA GLY A 134 9.72 -17.30 -6.92
C GLY A 134 9.99 -16.60 -8.24
N ARG A 135 10.94 -15.65 -8.29
CA ARG A 135 11.26 -14.90 -9.51
C ARG A 135 12.40 -15.54 -10.29
N THR A 136 12.30 -15.45 -11.63
CA THR A 136 13.37 -15.87 -12.51
C THR A 136 14.42 -14.76 -12.71
N GLU A 137 14.05 -13.52 -12.45
CA GLU A 137 14.92 -12.36 -12.56
C GLU A 137 15.01 -11.63 -11.22
N PRO A 138 16.20 -11.19 -10.81
CA PRO A 138 16.33 -10.41 -9.59
C PRO A 138 15.69 -9.04 -9.75
N ARG A 139 15.01 -8.59 -8.70
CA ARG A 139 14.40 -7.26 -8.62
C ARG A 139 14.67 -6.68 -7.24
N ASP A 140 14.69 -5.35 -7.15
CA ASP A 140 14.79 -4.62 -5.87
C ASP A 140 15.93 -5.15 -4.99
#